data_bca8e59d054e2b7d77c91f4c109d9957
#
_entry.id   bca8e59d054e2b7d77c91f4c109d9957
#
_cell.length_a   1.000
_cell.length_b   1.000
_cell.length_c   1.000
_cell.angle_alpha   90.00
_cell.angle_beta   90.00
_cell.angle_gamma   90.00
#
_symmetry.space_group_name_H-M   'P 1'
#
loop_
_entity.id
_entity.type
_entity.pdbx_description
1 polymer ?
#
loop_
_entity_poly.entity_id
_entity_poly.type
_entity_poly.pdbx_seq_one_letter_code
_entity_poly.pdbx_strand_id
1 'polypeptide(L)'
;MNSILKRARPDILEMTPYLSARSLNKNPHGTVFLDANECAHEPFLGAEALSRYPEQQPQKLVDLLCKLYDVSSRNMAVTRGADEAIDCLIRAFCIPSQDNIIIC
;
A
#
# COMPACT_ATOMS: atom_id res chain seq x y z
N MET A 1 -23.07 -4.34 0.23
CA MET A 1 -22.02 -3.33 0.06
C MET A 1 -21.82 -2.63 1.38
N ASN A 2 -20.61 -2.62 1.92
CA ASN A 2 -20.31 -2.08 3.24
C ASN A 2 -20.74 -0.60 3.28
N SER A 3 -21.41 -0.16 4.35
CA SER A 3 -22.00 1.19 4.43
C SER A 3 -20.97 2.32 4.29
N ILE A 4 -19.71 2.06 4.71
CA ILE A 4 -18.62 3.04 4.64
C ILE A 4 -18.15 3.29 3.20
N LEU A 5 -18.16 2.26 2.34
CA LEU A 5 -17.77 2.42 0.94
C LEU A 5 -18.71 3.35 0.16
N LYS A 6 -19.96 3.46 0.60
CA LYS A 6 -20.92 4.41 -0.01
C LYS A 6 -20.58 5.88 0.25
N ARG A 7 -19.69 6.16 1.19
CA ARG A 7 -19.22 7.50 1.54
C ARG A 7 -17.91 7.86 0.83
N ALA A 8 -17.25 6.89 0.23
CA ALA A 8 -16.04 7.16 -0.55
C ALA A 8 -16.40 7.94 -1.83
N ARG A 9 -15.48 8.76 -2.26
CA ARG A 9 -15.62 9.54 -3.49
C ARG A 9 -15.85 8.61 -4.69
N PRO A 10 -16.80 8.93 -5.58
CA PRO A 10 -17.10 8.08 -6.74
C PRO A 10 -15.89 7.84 -7.66
N ASP A 11 -15.11 8.89 -7.91
CA ASP A 11 -13.89 8.82 -8.74
C ASP A 11 -12.83 7.89 -8.15
N ILE A 12 -12.74 7.79 -6.82
CA ILE A 12 -11.83 6.85 -6.15
C ILE A 12 -12.35 5.40 -6.28
N LEU A 13 -13.66 5.20 -6.20
CA LEU A 13 -14.25 3.86 -6.37
C LEU A 13 -14.10 3.32 -7.78
N GLU A 14 -14.08 4.20 -8.78
CA GLU A 14 -13.89 3.87 -10.20
C GLU A 14 -12.42 3.75 -10.60
N MET A 15 -11.50 4.14 -9.72
CA MET A 15 -10.07 4.17 -10.00
C MET A 15 -9.52 2.77 -10.18
N THR A 16 -8.80 2.55 -11.27
CA THR A 16 -8.05 1.32 -11.48
C THR A 16 -6.76 1.37 -10.65
N PRO A 17 -6.52 0.41 -9.75
CA PRO A 17 -5.28 0.38 -8.97
C PRO A 17 -4.05 0.31 -9.86
N TYR A 18 -2.99 1.03 -9.47
CA TYR A 18 -1.70 0.90 -10.13
C TYR A 18 -1.15 -0.53 -9.96
N LEU A 19 -0.81 -1.15 -11.07
CA LEU A 19 -0.13 -2.44 -11.10
C LEU A 19 1.31 -2.25 -11.55
N SER A 20 2.28 -2.55 -10.69
CA SER A 20 3.69 -2.52 -11.07
C SER A 20 4.01 -3.64 -12.04
N ALA A 21 5.04 -3.46 -12.89
CA ALA A 21 5.52 -4.53 -13.78
C ALA A 21 5.86 -5.81 -13.01
N ARG A 22 6.37 -5.67 -11.79
CA ARG A 22 6.68 -6.79 -10.90
C ARG A 22 5.43 -7.53 -10.41
N SER A 23 4.36 -6.82 -10.05
CA SER A 23 3.09 -7.45 -9.65
C SER A 23 2.39 -8.20 -10.78
N LEU A 24 2.69 -7.86 -12.02
CA LEU A 24 2.20 -8.55 -13.21
C LEU A 24 3.02 -9.79 -13.56
N ASN A 25 4.24 -9.92 -13.06
CA ASN A 25 5.09 -11.08 -13.33
C ASN A 25 4.71 -12.26 -12.43
N LYS A 26 4.11 -13.27 -13.04
CA LYS A 26 3.64 -14.49 -12.36
C LYS A 26 4.77 -15.50 -12.04
N ASN A 27 5.98 -15.31 -12.56
CA ASN A 27 7.11 -16.21 -12.38
C ASN A 27 8.33 -15.48 -11.77
N PRO A 28 8.33 -15.23 -10.46
CA PRO A 28 9.41 -14.49 -9.81
C PRO A 28 10.72 -15.29 -9.67
N HIS A 29 10.70 -16.62 -9.82
CA HIS A 29 11.87 -17.46 -9.65
C HIS A 29 12.69 -17.57 -10.94
N GLY A 30 13.99 -17.29 -10.86
CA GLY A 30 14.93 -17.41 -11.98
C GLY A 30 14.87 -16.25 -12.99
N THR A 31 14.18 -15.17 -12.68
CA THR A 31 14.05 -14.00 -13.56
C THR A 31 15.06 -12.93 -13.17
N VAL A 32 15.73 -12.35 -14.14
CA VAL A 32 16.55 -11.15 -13.97
C VAL A 32 15.62 -9.95 -14.13
N PHE A 33 15.50 -9.13 -13.09
CA PHE A 33 14.68 -7.92 -13.10
C PHE A 33 15.51 -6.71 -13.54
N LEU A 34 15.09 -6.05 -14.61
CA LEU A 34 15.72 -4.85 -15.16
C LEU A 34 14.73 -3.68 -15.24
N ASP A 35 13.64 -3.77 -14.51
CA ASP A 35 12.45 -2.92 -14.62
C ASP A 35 12.40 -1.77 -13.59
N ALA A 36 13.27 -1.78 -12.57
CA ALA A 36 13.17 -0.84 -11.45
C ALA A 36 14.50 -0.18 -11.05
N ASN A 37 15.54 -0.31 -11.89
CA ASN A 37 16.88 0.25 -11.60
C ASN A 37 17.40 -0.10 -10.19
N GLU A 38 17.18 -1.34 -9.78
CA GLU A 38 17.58 -1.85 -8.47
C GLU A 38 19.10 -2.09 -8.41
N CYS A 39 19.68 -1.93 -7.22
CA CYS A 39 21.08 -2.25 -7.00
C CYS A 39 21.31 -3.75 -7.16
N ALA A 40 22.37 -4.13 -7.90
CA ALA A 40 22.74 -5.52 -8.10
C ALA A 40 23.31 -6.20 -6.84
N HIS A 41 23.77 -5.41 -5.89
CA HIS A 41 24.43 -5.86 -4.66
C HIS A 41 23.65 -5.42 -3.44
N GLU A 42 23.61 -6.29 -2.42
CA GLU A 42 23.08 -5.90 -1.12
C GLU A 42 23.99 -4.83 -0.48
N PRO A 43 23.41 -3.80 0.17
CA PRO A 43 24.19 -2.67 0.68
C PRO A 43 25.16 -3.04 1.81
N PHE A 44 24.86 -4.10 2.57
CA PHE A 44 25.72 -4.65 3.62
C PHE A 44 25.28 -6.07 4.02
N LEU A 45 26.14 -6.80 4.71
CA LEU A 45 25.83 -8.15 5.19
C LEU A 45 24.62 -8.13 6.15
N GLY A 46 23.66 -9.00 5.89
CA GLY A 46 22.43 -9.10 6.68
C GLY A 46 21.30 -8.16 6.24
N ALA A 47 21.51 -7.39 5.18
CA ALA A 47 20.48 -6.50 4.61
C ALA A 47 19.67 -7.21 3.51
N GLU A 48 19.26 -8.46 3.75
CA GLU A 48 18.54 -9.26 2.77
C GLU A 48 17.36 -8.49 2.16
N ALA A 49 17.36 -8.43 0.84
CA ALA A 49 16.32 -7.81 0.02
C ALA A 49 16.14 -6.27 0.13
N LEU A 50 17.04 -5.54 0.80
CA LEU A 50 16.97 -4.06 0.84
C LEU A 50 17.34 -3.41 -0.49
N SER A 51 18.02 -4.11 -1.38
CA SER A 51 18.31 -3.68 -2.75
C SER A 51 17.09 -3.75 -3.67
N ARG A 52 16.01 -4.38 -3.23
CA ARG A 52 14.80 -4.63 -4.04
C ARG A 52 13.69 -3.65 -3.72
N TYR A 53 12.91 -3.32 -4.74
CA TYR A 53 11.71 -2.51 -4.56
C TYR A 53 10.75 -3.21 -3.61
N PRO A 54 10.24 -2.50 -2.59
CA PRO A 54 9.29 -3.07 -1.64
C PRO A 54 7.95 -3.35 -2.31
N GLU A 55 7.22 -4.29 -1.73
CA GLU A 55 5.81 -4.52 -2.06
C GLU A 55 4.97 -3.28 -1.69
N GLN A 56 3.85 -3.06 -2.40
CA GLN A 56 2.93 -1.95 -2.10
C GLN A 56 2.41 -2.01 -0.67
N GLN A 57 2.12 -3.22 -0.20
CA GLN A 57 1.84 -3.53 1.20
C GLN A 57 2.80 -4.65 1.63
N PRO A 58 3.63 -4.45 2.64
CA PRO A 58 4.61 -5.44 3.07
C PRO A 58 3.90 -6.62 3.74
N GLN A 59 3.66 -7.69 3.00
CA GLN A 59 2.78 -8.80 3.41
C GLN A 59 3.17 -9.39 4.76
N LYS A 60 4.46 -9.62 5.01
CA LYS A 60 4.94 -10.16 6.29
C LYS A 60 4.57 -9.26 7.48
N LEU A 61 4.66 -7.94 7.31
CA LEU A 61 4.29 -6.97 8.35
C LEU A 61 2.78 -6.91 8.53
N VAL A 62 2.01 -6.90 7.43
CA VAL A 62 0.54 -6.96 7.46
C VAL A 62 0.08 -8.19 8.25
N ASP A 63 0.65 -9.38 7.98
CA ASP A 63 0.28 -10.62 8.66
C ASP A 63 0.58 -10.58 10.16
N LEU A 64 1.71 -10.00 10.55
CA LEU A 64 2.07 -9.85 11.97
C LEU A 64 1.13 -8.87 12.69
N LEU A 65 0.83 -7.73 12.07
CA LEU A 65 -0.09 -6.74 12.62
C LEU A 65 -1.51 -7.29 12.71
N CYS A 66 -1.97 -8.04 11.71
CA CYS A 66 -3.27 -8.69 11.74
C CYS A 66 -3.39 -9.67 12.92
N LYS A 67 -2.34 -10.43 13.22
CA LYS A 67 -2.30 -11.31 14.39
C LYS A 67 -2.28 -10.51 15.70
N LEU A 68 -1.51 -9.44 15.75
CA LEU A 68 -1.36 -8.61 16.96
C LEU A 68 -2.68 -7.92 17.34
N TYR A 69 -3.42 -7.42 16.34
CA TYR A 69 -4.64 -6.64 16.54
C TYR A 69 -5.93 -7.48 16.35
N ASP A 70 -5.81 -8.76 16.05
CA ASP A 70 -6.93 -9.67 15.77
C ASP A 70 -7.89 -9.11 14.70
N VAL A 71 -7.31 -8.67 13.57
CA VAL A 71 -8.06 -8.12 12.45
C VAL A 71 -7.74 -8.85 11.15
N SER A 72 -8.71 -8.86 10.23
CA SER A 72 -8.49 -9.40 8.88
C SER A 72 -7.58 -8.48 8.05
N SER A 73 -6.75 -9.06 7.18
CA SER A 73 -5.90 -8.33 6.24
C SER A 73 -6.68 -7.37 5.32
N ARG A 74 -7.96 -7.63 5.10
CA ARG A 74 -8.84 -6.72 4.35
C ARG A 74 -9.16 -5.42 5.10
N ASN A 75 -8.92 -5.38 6.40
CA ASN A 75 -9.17 -4.24 7.27
C ASN A 75 -7.86 -3.62 7.78
N MET A 76 -6.72 -3.99 7.18
CA MET A 76 -5.41 -3.52 7.54
C MET A 76 -4.74 -2.85 6.34
N ALA A 77 -4.22 -1.66 6.54
CA ALA A 77 -3.30 -1.01 5.61
C ALA A 77 -2.09 -0.49 6.38
N VAL A 78 -0.90 -0.74 5.86
CA VAL A 78 0.36 -0.24 6.42
C VAL A 78 0.74 1.02 5.67
N THR A 79 1.04 2.08 6.40
CA THR A 79 1.44 3.39 5.86
C THR A 79 2.76 3.85 6.45
N ARG A 80 3.39 4.82 5.83
CA ARG A 80 4.62 5.46 6.32
C ARG A 80 4.32 6.50 7.39
N GLY A 81 3.64 6.06 8.46
CA GLY A 81 3.19 6.90 9.57
C GLY A 81 1.74 7.34 9.45
N ALA A 82 1.27 8.01 10.51
CA ALA A 82 -0.12 8.47 10.62
C ALA A 82 -0.49 9.52 9.58
N ASP A 83 0.45 10.37 9.18
CA ASP A 83 0.19 11.46 8.24
C ASP A 83 -0.20 10.92 6.85
N GLU A 84 0.48 9.88 6.36
CA GLU A 84 0.08 9.24 5.11
C GLU A 84 -1.30 8.58 5.22
N ALA A 85 -1.61 7.95 6.35
CA ALA A 85 -2.93 7.37 6.58
C ALA A 85 -4.03 8.44 6.57
N ILE A 86 -3.79 9.58 7.21
CA ILE A 86 -4.72 10.71 7.24
C ILE A 86 -4.91 11.28 5.82
N ASP A 87 -3.82 11.50 5.07
CA ASP A 87 -3.89 11.99 3.69
C ASP A 87 -4.70 11.03 2.81
N CYS A 88 -4.46 9.73 2.92
CA CYS A 88 -5.24 8.71 2.18
C CYS A 88 -6.73 8.76 2.54
N LEU A 89 -7.09 8.91 3.81
CA LEU A 89 -8.48 9.04 4.25
C LEU A 89 -9.14 10.30 3.70
N ILE A 90 -8.45 11.44 3.78
CA ILE A 90 -8.94 12.70 3.23
C ILE A 90 -9.20 12.56 1.73
N ARG A 91 -8.25 12.02 0.98
CA ARG A 91 -8.40 11.82 -0.47
C ARG A 91 -9.52 10.84 -0.82
N ALA A 92 -9.73 9.82 0.00
CA ALA A 92 -10.75 8.80 -0.26
C ALA A 92 -12.17 9.29 0.03
N PHE A 93 -12.37 10.20 0.99
CA PHE A 93 -13.68 10.54 1.51
C PHE A 93 -14.08 12.01 1.35
N CYS A 94 -13.12 12.94 1.22
CA CYS A 94 -13.43 14.37 1.14
C CYS A 94 -13.40 14.88 -0.31
N ILE A 95 -14.49 15.45 -0.75
CA ILE A 95 -14.58 16.11 -2.07
C ILE A 95 -13.99 17.51 -1.95
N PRO A 96 -12.96 17.85 -2.75
CA PRO A 96 -12.34 19.18 -2.72
C PRO A 96 -13.38 20.29 -2.92
N SER A 97 -13.27 21.36 -2.16
CA SER A 97 -14.15 22.55 -2.18
C SER A 97 -15.62 22.28 -1.79
N GLN A 98 -15.97 21.09 -1.34
CA GLN A 98 -17.31 20.74 -0.89
C GLN A 98 -17.34 20.31 0.58
N ASP A 99 -16.38 19.47 0.97
CA ASP A 99 -16.32 18.91 2.31
C ASP A 99 -15.34 19.69 3.20
N ASN A 100 -15.59 19.64 4.51
CA ASN A 100 -14.78 20.28 5.52
C ASN A 100 -14.18 19.22 6.46
N ILE A 101 -12.99 19.53 6.99
CA ILE A 101 -12.31 18.72 8.00
C ILE A 101 -12.29 19.52 9.29
N ILE A 102 -12.73 18.90 10.39
CA ILE A 102 -12.67 19.50 11.71
C ILE A 102 -11.39 19.00 12.40
N ILE A 103 -10.59 19.93 12.84
CA ILE A 103 -9.35 19.70 13.61
C ILE A 103 -9.59 20.16 15.04
N CYS A 104 -9.28 19.29 16.02
CA CYS A 104 -9.37 19.61 17.46
C CYS A 104 -8.00 19.99 18.01
#